data_058933b9cde6122005d36270d38a008b
#
_entry.id   058933b9cde6122005d36270d38a008b
#
_cell.length_a   1.000
_cell.length_b   1.000
_cell.length_c   1.000
_cell.angle_alpha   90.00
_cell.angle_beta   90.00
_cell.angle_gamma   90.00
#
_symmetry.space_group_name_H-M   'P 1'
#
loop_
_entity.id
_entity.type
_entity.pdbx_description
1 polymer ?
#
loop_
_entity_poly.entity_id
_entity_poly.type
_entity_poly.pdbx_seq_one_letter_code
_entity_poly.pdbx_strand_id
1 'polypeptide(L)'
;MSTIAQHGTAEHKMPREHFLNAAYTVKSWFLTMDHKRVGLLYLFSICFFFLIGGTFASLIRLELATPEADLMEADQYNVAFSMHGIVMIFFFLIPSIPAVFGNFIMPLMIGAKDVAFPKLNLTSWYLFIFGGSFGVLTTLLGGVDTGWTFYTPFSSTYSNSNVILAGMAAFIAGFSSILTGSVSYTHLRAHET
;
A
#
# COMPACT_ATOMS: atom_id res chain seq x y z
N MET A 1 2.39 59.55 -40.84
CA MET A 1 2.69 58.10 -40.81
C MET A 1 3.11 57.77 -39.39
N SER A 2 2.18 57.40 -38.54
CA SER A 2 2.44 57.00 -37.15
C SER A 2 2.32 55.47 -37.05
N THR A 3 3.45 54.84 -36.83
CA THR A 3 3.55 53.39 -36.64
C THR A 3 3.12 53.11 -35.18
N ILE A 4 1.94 52.53 -35.02
CA ILE A 4 1.46 52.04 -33.72
C ILE A 4 2.19 50.71 -33.48
N ALA A 5 3.13 50.72 -32.51
CA ALA A 5 3.74 49.52 -32.01
C ALA A 5 2.69 48.73 -31.19
N GLN A 6 2.26 47.60 -31.74
CA GLN A 6 1.48 46.60 -30.99
C GLN A 6 2.37 45.97 -29.94
N HIS A 7 2.19 46.41 -28.70
CA HIS A 7 2.67 45.65 -27.54
C HIS A 7 1.86 44.35 -27.45
N GLY A 8 2.45 43.26 -27.94
CA GLY A 8 1.97 41.92 -27.66
C GLY A 8 2.06 41.67 -26.16
N THR A 9 0.91 41.69 -25.48
CA THR A 9 0.79 41.16 -24.11
C THR A 9 1.13 39.68 -24.16
N ALA A 10 2.27 39.33 -23.61
CA ALA A 10 2.62 37.93 -23.40
C ALA A 10 1.49 37.27 -22.58
N GLU A 11 0.65 36.48 -23.21
CA GLU A 11 -0.31 35.62 -22.53
C GLU A 11 0.47 34.75 -21.55
N HIS A 12 0.38 35.09 -20.29
CA HIS A 12 0.90 34.26 -19.21
C HIS A 12 0.09 32.95 -19.20
N LYS A 13 0.52 31.96 -20.00
CA LYS A 13 -0.08 30.63 -20.02
C LYS A 13 0.02 30.06 -18.62
N MET A 14 -1.10 30.07 -17.90
CA MET A 14 -1.23 29.39 -16.63
C MET A 14 -0.73 27.95 -16.79
N PRO A 15 0.09 27.45 -15.87
CA PRO A 15 0.58 26.06 -15.95
C PRO A 15 -0.62 25.11 -16.05
N ARG A 16 -0.57 24.14 -16.96
CA ARG A 16 -1.65 23.17 -17.15
C ARG A 16 -1.90 22.46 -15.82
N GLU A 17 -3.14 22.47 -15.37
CA GLU A 17 -3.54 21.69 -14.21
C GLU A 17 -3.34 20.20 -14.47
N HIS A 18 -2.63 19.54 -13.59
CA HIS A 18 -2.43 18.09 -13.59
C HIS A 18 -2.62 17.52 -12.19
N PHE A 19 -2.67 16.21 -12.05
CA PHE A 19 -3.01 15.52 -10.79
C PHE A 19 -2.12 15.89 -9.59
N LEU A 20 -0.92 16.42 -9.81
CA LEU A 20 -0.03 16.85 -8.73
C LEU A 20 -0.29 18.30 -8.29
N ASN A 21 -0.69 19.20 -9.18
CA ASN A 21 -0.84 20.64 -8.91
C ASN A 21 -2.29 21.13 -8.82
N ALA A 22 -3.29 20.28 -9.09
CA ALA A 22 -4.70 20.66 -9.09
C ALA A 22 -5.21 21.14 -7.72
N ALA A 23 -4.66 20.63 -6.61
CA ALA A 23 -4.92 21.11 -5.26
C ALA A 23 -3.84 20.61 -4.29
N TYR A 24 -3.28 21.52 -3.49
CA TYR A 24 -2.17 21.22 -2.56
C TYR A 24 -2.60 20.90 -1.12
N THR A 25 -3.90 20.88 -0.84
CA THR A 25 -4.40 20.61 0.51
C THR A 25 -4.38 19.11 0.83
N VAL A 26 -4.02 18.76 2.05
CA VAL A 26 -4.06 17.37 2.55
C VAL A 26 -5.44 16.76 2.34
N LYS A 27 -6.50 17.53 2.61
CA LYS A 27 -7.89 17.10 2.39
C LYS A 27 -8.15 16.67 0.93
N SER A 28 -7.57 17.36 -0.05
CA SER A 28 -7.76 17.01 -1.47
C SER A 28 -7.11 15.69 -1.86
N TRP A 29 -6.05 15.28 -1.18
CA TRP A 29 -5.41 13.99 -1.38
C TRP A 29 -6.22 12.85 -0.76
N PHE A 30 -6.71 13.04 0.46
CA PHE A 30 -7.51 12.01 1.15
C PHE A 30 -8.91 11.82 0.54
N LEU A 31 -9.48 12.81 -0.11
CA LEU A 31 -10.80 12.72 -0.76
C LEU A 31 -10.70 12.65 -2.30
N THR A 32 -9.53 12.28 -2.82
CA THR A 32 -9.31 12.23 -4.27
C THR A 32 -10.07 11.09 -4.92
N MET A 33 -10.58 11.32 -6.13
CA MET A 33 -11.13 10.26 -7.00
C MET A 33 -10.19 9.92 -8.15
N ASP A 34 -9.07 10.63 -8.30
CA ASP A 34 -8.09 10.41 -9.36
C ASP A 34 -7.27 9.14 -9.07
N HIS A 35 -7.31 8.18 -9.99
CA HIS A 35 -6.59 6.90 -9.87
C HIS A 35 -5.08 7.07 -9.69
N LYS A 36 -4.47 8.12 -10.29
CA LYS A 36 -3.03 8.37 -10.16
C LYS A 36 -2.66 8.81 -8.75
N ARG A 37 -3.50 9.65 -8.11
CA ARG A 37 -3.31 10.04 -6.71
C ARG A 37 -3.53 8.86 -5.78
N VAL A 38 -4.56 8.05 -6.02
CA VAL A 38 -4.80 6.82 -5.23
C VAL A 38 -3.63 5.85 -5.40
N GLY A 39 -3.12 5.69 -6.62
CA GLY A 39 -1.91 4.90 -6.90
C GLY A 39 -0.67 5.39 -6.13
N LEU A 40 -0.47 6.73 -6.03
CA LEU A 40 0.60 7.31 -5.22
C LEU A 40 0.38 7.09 -3.71
N LEU A 41 -0.85 7.23 -3.23
CA LEU A 41 -1.17 6.93 -1.82
C LEU A 41 -0.84 5.47 -1.48
N TYR A 42 -1.19 4.52 -2.34
CA TYR A 42 -0.78 3.13 -2.19
C TYR A 42 0.75 2.97 -2.26
N LEU A 43 1.41 3.60 -3.23
CA LEU A 43 2.86 3.51 -3.38
C LEU A 43 3.59 3.94 -2.10
N PHE A 44 3.24 5.10 -1.54
CA PHE A 44 3.84 5.57 -0.29
C PHE A 44 3.54 4.63 0.87
N SER A 45 2.32 4.10 0.95
CA SER A 45 1.93 3.17 2.01
C SER A 45 2.70 1.84 1.91
N ILE A 46 2.82 1.25 0.74
CA ILE A 46 3.58 0.00 0.57
C ILE A 46 5.08 0.19 0.79
N CYS A 47 5.65 1.35 0.39
CA CYS A 47 7.05 1.67 0.70
C CYS A 47 7.28 1.79 2.21
N PHE A 48 6.34 2.36 2.95
CA PHE A 48 6.40 2.39 4.41
C PHE A 48 6.41 0.97 5.00
N PHE A 49 5.51 0.09 4.56
CA PHE A 49 5.51 -1.30 5.02
C PHE A 49 6.73 -2.09 4.55
N PHE A 50 7.27 -1.79 3.37
CA PHE A 50 8.53 -2.35 2.91
C PHE A 50 9.69 -2.01 3.84
N LEU A 51 9.77 -0.77 4.33
CA LEU A 51 10.78 -0.37 5.30
C LEU A 51 10.64 -1.15 6.62
N ILE A 52 9.42 -1.33 7.13
CA ILE A 52 9.17 -2.13 8.34
C ILE A 52 9.59 -3.59 8.10
N GLY A 53 9.08 -4.22 7.04
CA GLY A 53 9.41 -5.61 6.73
C GLY A 53 10.88 -5.82 6.40
N GLY A 54 11.50 -4.86 5.70
CA GLY A 54 12.92 -4.85 5.40
C GLY A 54 13.80 -4.72 6.65
N THR A 55 13.35 -3.96 7.64
CA THR A 55 14.04 -3.90 8.96
C THR A 55 14.07 -5.26 9.63
N PHE A 56 12.94 -5.97 9.66
CA PHE A 56 12.92 -7.34 10.20
C PHE A 56 13.84 -8.29 9.41
N ALA A 57 13.85 -8.20 8.07
CA ALA A 57 14.77 -8.99 7.26
C ALA A 57 16.24 -8.69 7.59
N SER A 58 16.57 -7.42 7.80
CA SER A 58 17.93 -7.01 8.17
C SER A 58 18.33 -7.56 9.54
N LEU A 59 17.42 -7.53 10.53
CA LEU A 59 17.66 -8.11 11.85
C LEU A 59 17.91 -9.62 11.76
N ILE A 60 17.08 -10.34 10.99
CA ILE A 60 17.26 -11.78 10.74
C ILE A 60 18.64 -12.06 10.11
N ARG A 61 19.05 -11.26 9.14
CA ARG A 61 20.36 -11.43 8.47
C ARG A 61 21.54 -11.10 9.38
N LEU A 62 21.38 -10.11 10.25
CA LEU A 62 22.41 -9.79 11.26
C LEU A 62 22.58 -10.91 12.27
N GLU A 63 21.47 -11.50 12.76
CA GLU A 63 21.51 -12.65 13.66
C GLU A 63 22.25 -13.83 13.03
N LEU A 64 22.01 -14.08 11.75
CA LEU A 64 22.63 -15.19 11.02
C LEU A 64 24.04 -14.83 10.48
N ALA A 65 24.60 -13.67 10.81
CA ALA A 65 25.95 -13.29 10.39
C ALA A 65 27.04 -14.01 11.17
N THR A 66 26.75 -14.38 12.42
CA THR A 66 27.63 -15.15 13.31
C THR A 66 27.09 -16.55 13.56
N PRO A 67 27.93 -17.58 13.72
CA PRO A 67 27.46 -18.94 14.01
C PRO A 67 26.80 -19.08 15.40
N GLU A 68 27.09 -18.16 16.30
CA GLU A 68 26.68 -18.23 17.70
C GLU A 68 25.33 -17.60 17.98
N ALA A 69 24.73 -16.87 16.98
CA ALA A 69 23.42 -16.25 17.07
C ALA A 69 23.20 -15.48 18.41
N ASP A 70 23.94 -14.37 18.56
CA ASP A 70 24.12 -13.65 19.83
C ASP A 70 23.40 -12.29 19.90
N LEU A 71 22.70 -11.87 18.82
CA LEU A 71 22.00 -10.59 18.75
C LEU A 71 20.60 -10.66 19.36
N MET A 72 19.89 -11.77 19.17
CA MET A 72 18.51 -11.98 19.59
C MET A 72 18.31 -13.32 20.27
N GLU A 73 17.35 -13.39 21.20
CA GLU A 73 16.88 -14.68 21.71
C GLU A 73 16.00 -15.41 20.65
N ALA A 74 15.88 -16.73 20.79
CA ALA A 74 15.14 -17.56 19.84
C ALA A 74 13.68 -17.07 19.60
N ASP A 75 12.99 -16.62 20.65
CA ASP A 75 11.64 -16.10 20.56
C ASP A 75 11.59 -14.77 19.79
N GLN A 76 12.57 -13.90 20.00
CA GLN A 76 12.68 -12.63 19.29
C GLN A 76 12.96 -12.86 17.78
N TYR A 77 13.81 -13.85 17.47
CA TYR A 77 14.07 -14.25 16.09
C TYR A 77 12.81 -14.78 15.42
N ASN A 78 12.02 -15.63 16.08
CA ASN A 78 10.76 -16.15 15.56
C ASN A 78 9.73 -15.05 15.32
N VAL A 79 9.66 -14.06 16.20
CA VAL A 79 8.83 -12.87 16.02
C VAL A 79 9.30 -12.06 14.81
N ALA A 80 10.61 -11.78 14.70
CA ALA A 80 11.14 -11.04 13.55
C ALA A 80 10.86 -11.75 12.22
N PHE A 81 11.02 -13.08 12.19
CA PHE A 81 10.72 -13.91 11.03
C PHE A 81 9.23 -13.87 10.66
N SER A 82 8.34 -14.01 11.63
CA SER A 82 6.88 -13.98 11.41
C SER A 82 6.42 -12.62 10.95
N MET A 83 6.87 -11.54 11.60
CA MET A 83 6.50 -10.17 11.25
C MET A 83 7.06 -9.75 9.90
N HIS A 84 8.29 -10.19 9.54
CA HIS A 84 8.81 -10.02 8.18
C HIS A 84 7.86 -10.62 7.16
N GLY A 85 7.48 -11.88 7.32
CA GLY A 85 6.59 -12.60 6.40
C GLY A 85 5.22 -11.93 6.27
N ILE A 86 4.56 -11.61 7.39
CA ILE A 86 3.24 -10.97 7.41
C ILE A 86 3.29 -9.62 6.68
N VAL A 87 4.23 -8.74 7.03
CA VAL A 87 4.32 -7.40 6.48
C VAL A 87 4.67 -7.44 5.00
N MET A 88 5.66 -8.25 4.60
CA MET A 88 6.11 -8.31 3.21
C MET A 88 5.07 -8.94 2.28
N ILE A 89 4.30 -9.92 2.73
CA ILE A 89 3.29 -10.58 1.90
C ILE A 89 2.02 -9.73 1.82
N PHE A 90 1.41 -9.39 2.95
CA PHE A 90 0.09 -8.77 2.98
C PHE A 90 0.10 -7.26 2.76
N PHE A 91 1.19 -6.56 3.12
CA PHE A 91 1.23 -5.10 3.07
C PHE A 91 2.24 -4.54 2.05
N PHE A 92 3.06 -5.40 1.45
CA PHE A 92 3.95 -4.98 0.37
C PHE A 92 3.65 -5.73 -0.94
N LEU A 93 3.86 -7.04 -1.00
CA LEU A 93 3.85 -7.80 -2.25
C LEU A 93 2.45 -7.84 -2.90
N ILE A 94 1.44 -8.27 -2.15
CA ILE A 94 0.07 -8.44 -2.68
C ILE A 94 -0.51 -7.10 -3.16
N PRO A 95 -0.48 -5.98 -2.40
CA PRO A 95 -1.06 -4.74 -2.87
C PRO A 95 -0.23 -4.02 -3.94
N SER A 96 1.07 -4.31 -4.08
CA SER A 96 1.93 -3.67 -5.08
C SER A 96 1.42 -3.84 -6.50
N ILE A 97 1.00 -5.03 -6.87
CA ILE A 97 0.60 -5.34 -8.25
C ILE A 97 -0.76 -4.71 -8.59
N PRO A 98 -1.88 -5.06 -7.94
CA PRO A 98 -3.18 -4.54 -8.33
C PRO A 98 -3.39 -3.08 -7.91
N ALA A 99 -2.92 -2.67 -6.73
CA ALA A 99 -3.24 -1.36 -6.20
C ALA A 99 -2.29 -0.26 -6.68
N VAL A 100 -1.01 -0.55 -6.90
CA VAL A 100 -0.07 0.45 -7.43
C VAL A 100 -0.02 0.34 -8.95
N PHE A 101 0.50 -0.76 -9.49
CA PHE A 101 0.65 -0.90 -10.95
C PHE A 101 -0.69 -0.88 -11.66
N GLY A 102 -1.74 -1.51 -11.11
CA GLY A 102 -3.09 -1.47 -11.67
C GLY A 102 -3.60 -0.05 -11.82
N ASN A 103 -3.46 0.81 -10.82
CA ASN A 103 -3.89 2.20 -10.91
C ASN A 103 -3.13 3.03 -11.95
N PHE A 104 -1.84 2.75 -12.18
CA PHE A 104 -1.06 3.50 -13.16
C PHE A 104 -1.16 2.93 -14.57
N ILE A 105 -1.06 1.61 -14.72
CA ILE A 105 -0.86 0.95 -16.00
C ILE A 105 -2.19 0.61 -16.67
N MET A 106 -3.18 0.12 -15.91
CA MET A 106 -4.41 -0.41 -16.49
C MET A 106 -5.21 0.63 -17.28
N PRO A 107 -5.48 1.86 -16.77
CA PRO A 107 -6.16 2.87 -17.58
C PRO A 107 -5.41 3.23 -18.87
N LEU A 108 -4.06 3.21 -18.83
CA LEU A 108 -3.23 3.47 -19.99
C LEU A 108 -3.33 2.35 -21.04
N MET A 109 -3.31 1.08 -20.61
CA MET A 109 -3.38 -0.09 -21.49
C MET A 109 -4.70 -0.16 -22.27
N ILE A 110 -5.80 0.23 -21.65
CA ILE A 110 -7.14 0.18 -22.26
C ILE A 110 -7.58 1.53 -22.84
N GLY A 111 -6.72 2.57 -22.78
CA GLY A 111 -7.04 3.90 -23.30
C GLY A 111 -8.13 4.64 -22.52
N ALA A 112 -8.38 4.27 -21.27
CA ALA A 112 -9.37 4.91 -20.43
C ALA A 112 -8.83 6.16 -19.73
N LYS A 113 -9.72 7.12 -19.47
CA LYS A 113 -9.35 8.36 -18.77
C LYS A 113 -9.21 8.16 -17.26
N ASP A 114 -10.00 7.27 -16.68
CA ASP A 114 -10.02 6.96 -15.23
C ASP A 114 -10.52 5.53 -15.01
N VAL A 115 -10.43 5.03 -13.77
CA VAL A 115 -10.96 3.72 -13.36
C VAL A 115 -12.49 3.72 -13.28
N ALA A 116 -13.12 2.56 -13.44
CA ALA A 116 -14.58 2.43 -13.50
C ALA A 116 -15.30 2.90 -12.22
N PHE A 117 -14.72 2.66 -11.05
CA PHE A 117 -15.30 2.98 -9.73
C PHE A 117 -14.31 3.75 -8.84
N PRO A 118 -14.12 5.07 -9.05
CA PRO A 118 -13.10 5.84 -8.33
C PRO A 118 -13.33 5.85 -6.80
N LYS A 119 -14.60 5.91 -6.35
CA LYS A 119 -14.94 5.86 -4.92
C LYS A 119 -14.56 4.53 -4.29
N LEU A 120 -14.80 3.42 -4.99
CA LEU A 120 -14.44 2.09 -4.51
C LEU A 120 -12.93 1.91 -4.42
N ASN A 121 -12.20 2.46 -5.39
CA ASN A 121 -10.74 2.48 -5.40
C ASN A 121 -10.16 3.27 -4.20
N LEU A 122 -10.73 4.42 -3.88
CA LEU A 122 -10.34 5.18 -2.69
C LEU A 122 -10.70 4.44 -1.39
N THR A 123 -11.89 3.82 -1.33
CA THR A 123 -12.32 3.03 -0.16
C THR A 123 -11.38 1.84 0.08
N SER A 124 -10.89 1.19 -0.98
CA SER A 124 -9.92 0.11 -0.85
C SER A 124 -8.62 0.58 -0.17
N TRP A 125 -8.15 1.79 -0.50
CA TRP A 125 -6.98 2.37 0.17
C TRP A 125 -7.26 2.66 1.65
N TYR A 126 -8.42 3.16 2.03
CA TYR A 126 -8.77 3.35 3.44
C TYR A 126 -8.78 2.02 4.22
N LEU A 127 -9.35 0.97 3.64
CA LEU A 127 -9.30 -0.36 4.26
C LEU A 127 -7.86 -0.88 4.38
N PHE A 128 -7.03 -0.63 3.38
CA PHE A 128 -5.62 -1.00 3.43
C PHE A 128 -4.89 -0.31 4.60
N ILE A 129 -5.07 1.00 4.76
CA ILE A 129 -4.46 1.76 5.87
C ILE A 129 -5.03 1.31 7.22
N PHE A 130 -6.34 1.04 7.29
CA PHE A 130 -6.97 0.54 8.51
C PHE A 130 -6.42 -0.84 8.89
N GLY A 131 -6.35 -1.80 7.97
CA GLY A 131 -5.70 -3.10 8.19
C GLY A 131 -4.22 -2.95 8.56
N GLY A 132 -3.51 -2.06 7.87
CA GLY A 132 -2.10 -1.75 8.16
C GLY A 132 -1.88 -1.18 9.56
N SER A 133 -2.83 -0.39 10.09
CA SER A 133 -2.74 0.10 11.47
C SER A 133 -2.76 -1.03 12.50
N PHE A 134 -3.52 -2.09 12.29
CA PHE A 134 -3.46 -3.31 13.11
C PHE A 134 -2.12 -4.02 12.97
N GLY A 135 -1.54 -4.08 11.77
CA GLY A 135 -0.21 -4.65 11.55
C GLY A 135 0.88 -3.89 12.32
N VAL A 136 0.85 -2.55 12.25
CA VAL A 136 1.76 -1.69 13.05
C VAL A 136 1.53 -1.89 14.54
N LEU A 137 0.27 -1.91 14.99
CA LEU A 137 -0.06 -2.13 16.40
C LEU A 137 0.43 -3.50 16.88
N THR A 138 0.26 -4.56 16.10
CA THR A 138 0.81 -5.89 16.39
C THR A 138 2.33 -5.83 16.60
N THR A 139 3.04 -5.12 15.71
CA THR A 139 4.49 -4.94 15.82
C THR A 139 4.88 -4.23 17.12
N LEU A 140 4.18 -3.15 17.47
CA LEU A 140 4.44 -2.36 18.68
C LEU A 140 4.13 -3.12 19.99
N LEU A 141 3.18 -4.05 19.96
CA LEU A 141 2.82 -4.90 21.10
C LEU A 141 3.70 -6.17 21.24
N GLY A 142 4.80 -6.24 20.51
CA GLY A 142 5.76 -7.34 20.60
C GLY A 142 5.64 -8.39 19.49
N GLY A 143 4.78 -8.16 18.49
CA GLY A 143 4.66 -9.02 17.32
C GLY A 143 3.99 -10.37 17.60
N VAL A 144 4.12 -11.29 16.65
CA VAL A 144 3.67 -12.68 16.71
C VAL A 144 4.77 -13.61 16.22
N ASP A 145 4.80 -14.83 16.72
CA ASP A 145 5.79 -15.87 16.44
C ASP A 145 5.26 -17.05 15.60
N THR A 146 4.02 -16.91 15.07
CA THR A 146 3.28 -17.99 14.41
C THR A 146 3.70 -18.31 12.98
N GLY A 147 4.59 -17.51 12.40
CA GLY A 147 4.74 -17.45 10.94
C GLY A 147 3.55 -16.75 10.26
N TRP A 148 3.72 -16.39 8.99
CA TRP A 148 2.71 -15.65 8.21
C TRP A 148 1.49 -16.49 7.81
N THR A 149 1.56 -17.82 7.95
CA THR A 149 0.49 -18.77 7.63
C THR A 149 -0.45 -19.05 8.79
N PHE A 150 -0.14 -18.59 10.00
CA PHE A 150 -0.94 -18.79 11.22
C PHE A 150 -1.30 -20.26 11.47
N TYR A 151 -0.32 -21.16 11.37
CA TYR A 151 -0.55 -22.61 11.42
C TYR A 151 -1.02 -23.08 12.79
N THR A 152 -2.11 -23.84 12.80
CA THR A 152 -2.63 -24.48 14.02
C THR A 152 -1.87 -25.80 14.30
N PRO A 153 -1.72 -26.22 15.56
CA PRO A 153 -2.27 -25.64 16.79
C PRO A 153 -1.43 -24.50 17.39
N PHE A 154 -0.27 -24.16 16.81
CA PHE A 154 0.64 -23.19 17.39
C PHE A 154 -0.02 -21.81 17.54
N SER A 155 -0.63 -21.30 16.47
CA SER A 155 -1.30 -19.99 16.45
C SER A 155 -2.51 -19.88 17.39
N SER A 156 -3.13 -21.00 17.76
CA SER A 156 -4.35 -21.00 18.56
C SER A 156 -4.12 -21.33 20.05
N THR A 157 -3.06 -22.09 20.37
CA THR A 157 -2.85 -22.64 21.70
C THR A 157 -1.56 -22.13 22.39
N TYR A 158 -0.51 -21.94 21.61
CA TYR A 158 0.83 -21.67 22.16
C TYR A 158 1.32 -20.24 21.90
N SER A 159 0.73 -19.52 20.96
CA SER A 159 1.11 -18.15 20.64
C SER A 159 0.41 -17.13 21.54
N ASN A 160 0.89 -15.89 21.48
CA ASN A 160 0.34 -14.78 22.25
C ASN A 160 -0.97 -14.24 21.63
N SER A 161 -1.69 -13.40 22.39
CA SER A 161 -2.96 -12.79 21.96
C SER A 161 -2.85 -11.85 20.75
N ASN A 162 -1.64 -11.41 20.39
CA ASN A 162 -1.40 -10.52 19.24
C ASN A 162 -1.72 -11.19 17.91
N VAL A 163 -1.85 -12.53 17.88
CA VAL A 163 -2.31 -13.30 16.70
C VAL A 163 -3.66 -12.80 16.20
N ILE A 164 -4.57 -12.39 17.09
CA ILE A 164 -5.87 -11.85 16.72
C ILE A 164 -5.69 -10.54 15.93
N LEU A 165 -4.82 -9.66 16.40
CA LEU A 165 -4.55 -8.38 15.73
C LEU A 165 -3.88 -8.60 14.37
N ALA A 166 -2.90 -9.51 14.29
CA ALA A 166 -2.23 -9.87 13.05
C ALA A 166 -3.20 -10.51 12.05
N GLY A 167 -4.06 -11.41 12.50
CA GLY A 167 -5.12 -12.01 11.70
C GLY A 167 -6.12 -10.99 11.19
N MET A 168 -6.56 -10.05 12.03
CA MET A 168 -7.43 -8.94 11.64
C MET A 168 -6.76 -8.01 10.62
N ALA A 169 -5.46 -7.73 10.78
CA ALA A 169 -4.69 -6.95 9.83
C ALA A 169 -4.71 -7.60 8.44
N ALA A 170 -4.38 -8.87 8.33
CA ALA A 170 -4.40 -9.64 7.08
C ALA A 170 -5.81 -9.74 6.49
N PHE A 171 -6.82 -10.00 7.32
CA PHE A 171 -8.23 -10.10 6.91
C PHE A 171 -8.75 -8.80 6.28
N ILE A 172 -8.52 -7.65 6.94
CA ILE A 172 -8.94 -6.35 6.43
C ILE A 172 -8.17 -5.98 5.15
N ALA A 173 -6.86 -6.28 5.09
CA ALA A 173 -6.08 -6.11 3.87
C ALA A 173 -6.61 -6.96 2.71
N GLY A 174 -7.14 -8.15 3.00
CA GLY A 174 -7.84 -9.01 2.04
C GLY A 174 -9.06 -8.33 1.42
N PHE A 175 -9.90 -7.67 2.21
CA PHE A 175 -11.04 -6.88 1.69
C PHE A 175 -10.59 -5.72 0.79
N SER A 176 -9.52 -5.01 1.19
CA SER A 176 -8.91 -3.99 0.33
C SER A 176 -8.52 -4.56 -1.04
N SER A 177 -7.88 -5.73 -1.04
CA SER A 177 -7.46 -6.41 -2.28
C SER A 177 -8.64 -6.85 -3.14
N ILE A 178 -9.73 -7.35 -2.55
CA ILE A 178 -10.97 -7.71 -3.25
C ILE A 178 -11.57 -6.47 -3.93
N LEU A 179 -11.67 -5.34 -3.22
CA LEU A 179 -12.21 -4.11 -3.80
C LEU A 179 -11.35 -3.61 -4.97
N THR A 180 -10.02 -3.61 -4.81
CA THR A 180 -9.10 -3.22 -5.88
C THR A 180 -9.21 -4.17 -7.08
N GLY A 181 -9.28 -5.48 -6.85
CA GLY A 181 -9.50 -6.48 -7.88
C GLY A 181 -10.83 -6.31 -8.61
N SER A 182 -11.90 -5.97 -7.90
CA SER A 182 -13.22 -5.70 -8.48
C SER A 182 -13.19 -4.48 -9.40
N VAL A 183 -12.54 -3.39 -8.99
CA VAL A 183 -12.36 -2.19 -9.84
C VAL A 183 -11.60 -2.54 -11.11
N SER A 184 -10.54 -3.32 -11.00
CA SER A 184 -9.70 -3.75 -12.13
C SER A 184 -10.48 -4.63 -13.10
N TYR A 185 -11.18 -5.65 -12.59
CA TYR A 185 -11.92 -6.60 -13.41
C TYR A 185 -13.08 -5.95 -14.17
N THR A 186 -13.91 -5.15 -13.50
CA THR A 186 -15.05 -4.48 -14.13
C THR A 186 -14.62 -3.50 -15.19
N HIS A 187 -13.47 -2.86 -15.01
CA HIS A 187 -12.93 -1.92 -15.97
C HIS A 187 -12.46 -2.62 -17.26
N LEU A 188 -11.76 -3.75 -17.13
CA LEU A 188 -11.36 -4.56 -18.30
C LEU A 188 -12.58 -5.05 -19.08
N ARG A 189 -13.59 -5.62 -18.40
CA ARG A 189 -14.76 -6.18 -19.06
C ARG A 189 -15.63 -5.15 -19.76
N ALA A 190 -15.71 -3.92 -19.26
CA ALA A 190 -16.49 -2.85 -19.90
C ALA A 190 -15.92 -2.40 -21.26
N HIS A 191 -14.67 -2.75 -21.58
CA HIS A 191 -14.02 -2.44 -22.85
C HIS A 191 -13.99 -3.62 -23.83
N GLU A 192 -14.36 -4.82 -23.40
CA GLU A 192 -14.45 -6.01 -24.26
C GLU A 192 -15.84 -6.19 -24.92
N THR A 193 -16.85 -5.42 -24.50
CA THR A 193 -18.21 -5.39 -25.04
C THR A 193 -18.48 -4.11 -25.78
#